data_12f1f454f0051e12c02ec487b894dd52
#
_entry.id   12f1f454f0051e12c02ec487b894dd52
#
_cell.length_a   1.000
_cell.length_b   1.000
_cell.length_c   1.000
_cell.angle_alpha   90.00
_cell.angle_beta   90.00
_cell.angle_gamma   90.00
#
_symmetry.space_group_name_H-M   'P 1'
#
loop_
_entity.id
_entity.type
_entity.pdbx_description
1 polymer ?
#
loop_
_entity_poly.entity_id
_entity_poly.type
_entity_poly.pdbx_seq_one_letter_code
_entity_poly.pdbx_strand_id
1 'polypeptide(L)'
;MSKTNYTFEIKPIATDDRQRVREILLEGWGSVRIVSRGKLYQADILPGFMATMDKVPTGLVTFNIEAGSCEIITLNSRREGIGIGAALIEAVRLKALDAGCNRLWLTTSNDNTHALRFYQRRDFVIRAIHTNAVIESRKLKPEIPILGYDSIPIRDEIELEIIL
;
A
#
# COMPACT_ATOMS: atom_id res chain seq x y z
N MET A 1 7.58 -18.84 26.47
CA MET A 1 7.69 -18.87 25.00
C MET A 1 8.58 -17.73 24.57
N SER A 2 9.75 -18.02 24.04
CA SER A 2 10.72 -17.03 23.55
C SER A 2 10.10 -16.29 22.35
N LYS A 3 9.88 -14.97 22.45
CA LYS A 3 9.57 -14.12 21.30
C LYS A 3 10.84 -14.11 20.45
N THR A 4 10.81 -14.76 19.31
CA THR A 4 11.86 -14.65 18.31
C THR A 4 11.89 -13.19 17.85
N ASN A 5 12.90 -12.45 18.28
CA ASN A 5 13.09 -11.07 17.83
C ASN A 5 13.58 -11.13 16.36
N TYR A 6 12.68 -10.91 15.43
CA TYR A 6 13.04 -10.74 14.03
C TYR A 6 13.61 -9.34 13.82
N THR A 7 14.84 -9.27 13.32
CA THR A 7 15.46 -7.99 12.99
C THR A 7 15.30 -7.73 11.50
N PHE A 8 14.71 -6.59 11.14
CA PHE A 8 14.61 -6.12 9.77
C PHE A 8 15.00 -4.65 9.68
N GLU A 9 15.43 -4.22 8.51
CA GLU A 9 15.78 -2.83 8.22
C GLU A 9 14.75 -2.23 7.27
N ILE A 10 14.43 -0.94 7.47
CA ILE A 10 13.62 -0.14 6.55
C ILE A 10 14.52 0.89 5.89
N LYS A 11 14.58 0.88 4.55
CA LYS A 11 15.37 1.83 3.76
C LYS A 11 14.55 2.46 2.65
N PRO A 12 14.81 3.73 2.29
CA PRO A 12 14.25 4.31 1.08
C PRO A 12 14.65 3.48 -0.15
N ILE A 13 13.73 3.37 -1.11
CA ILE A 13 14.01 2.72 -2.39
C ILE A 13 15.05 3.54 -3.15
N ALA A 14 16.18 2.92 -3.49
CA ALA A 14 17.22 3.50 -4.32
C ALA A 14 16.99 3.19 -5.81
N THR A 15 17.70 3.87 -6.68
CA THR A 15 17.64 3.64 -8.14
C THR A 15 17.97 2.18 -8.49
N ASP A 16 18.97 1.62 -7.84
CA ASP A 16 19.40 0.24 -8.07
C ASP A 16 18.40 -0.82 -7.58
N ASP A 17 17.45 -0.42 -6.74
CA ASP A 17 16.40 -1.31 -6.23
C ASP A 17 15.22 -1.48 -7.20
N ARG A 18 15.12 -0.66 -8.26
CA ARG A 18 13.91 -0.59 -9.12
C ARG A 18 13.53 -1.91 -9.76
N GLN A 19 14.49 -2.71 -10.20
CA GLN A 19 14.20 -4.05 -10.73
C GLN A 19 13.55 -4.94 -9.67
N ARG A 20 14.07 -4.91 -8.47
CA ARG A 20 13.54 -5.68 -7.33
C ARG A 20 12.17 -5.20 -6.88
N VAL A 21 11.94 -3.88 -6.88
CA VAL A 21 10.60 -3.29 -6.63
C VAL A 21 9.60 -3.82 -7.64
N ARG A 22 9.95 -3.82 -8.93
CA ARG A 22 9.10 -4.34 -10.00
C ARG A 22 8.73 -5.81 -9.79
N GLU A 23 9.70 -6.65 -9.42
CA GLU A 23 9.48 -8.08 -9.13
C GLU A 23 8.49 -8.28 -7.97
N ILE A 24 8.67 -7.53 -6.87
CA ILE A 24 7.76 -7.58 -5.71
C ILE A 24 6.34 -7.16 -6.09
N LEU A 25 6.19 -6.10 -6.89
CA LEU A 25 4.88 -5.63 -7.33
C LEU A 25 4.19 -6.63 -8.26
N LEU A 26 4.92 -7.22 -9.19
CA LEU A 26 4.37 -8.25 -10.09
C LEU A 26 3.94 -9.50 -9.30
N GLU A 27 4.71 -9.93 -8.31
CA GLU A 27 4.37 -11.06 -7.45
C GLU A 27 3.14 -10.78 -6.58
N GLY A 28 3.05 -9.62 -5.94
CA GLY A 28 2.00 -9.29 -4.97
C GLY A 28 0.73 -8.71 -5.59
N TRP A 29 0.84 -8.02 -6.72
CA TRP A 29 -0.26 -7.27 -7.36
C TRP A 29 -0.57 -7.73 -8.79
N GLY A 30 0.28 -8.59 -9.36
CA GLY A 30 0.18 -9.03 -10.74
C GLY A 30 0.46 -7.93 -11.78
N SER A 31 0.76 -6.71 -11.34
CA SER A 31 1.01 -5.54 -12.18
C SER A 31 1.78 -4.47 -11.42
N VAL A 32 2.53 -3.65 -12.15
CA VAL A 32 3.12 -2.41 -11.63
C VAL A 32 2.19 -1.20 -11.78
N ARG A 33 1.07 -1.38 -12.49
CA ARG A 33 0.05 -0.36 -12.70
C ARG A 33 -1.02 -0.47 -11.63
N ILE A 34 -1.22 0.60 -10.88
CA ILE A 34 -2.21 0.67 -9.79
C ILE A 34 -3.17 1.81 -10.08
N VAL A 35 -4.46 1.56 -9.95
CA VAL A 35 -5.50 2.60 -10.05
C VAL A 35 -6.01 2.92 -8.66
N SER A 36 -6.04 4.19 -8.32
CA SER A 36 -6.64 4.72 -7.11
C SER A 36 -7.37 6.02 -7.42
N ARG A 37 -8.59 6.15 -7.01
CA ARG A 37 -9.43 7.34 -7.20
C ARG A 37 -9.41 7.90 -8.65
N GLY A 38 -9.49 6.99 -9.63
CA GLY A 38 -9.50 7.35 -11.05
C GLY A 38 -8.16 7.78 -11.62
N LYS A 39 -7.07 7.65 -10.86
CA LYS A 39 -5.71 7.95 -11.29
C LYS A 39 -4.90 6.67 -11.46
N LEU A 40 -4.22 6.54 -12.58
CA LEU A 40 -3.32 5.43 -12.88
C LEU A 40 -1.90 5.77 -12.44
N TYR A 41 -1.34 4.94 -11.54
CA TYR A 41 0.03 5.05 -11.07
C TYR A 41 0.90 3.96 -11.69
N GLN A 42 2.13 4.33 -12.02
CA GLN A 42 3.23 3.42 -12.33
C GLN A 42 4.01 3.18 -11.02
N ALA A 43 3.61 2.17 -10.24
CA ALA A 43 4.06 2.02 -8.85
C ALA A 43 5.56 1.67 -8.71
N ASP A 44 6.19 1.06 -9.72
CA ASP A 44 7.60 0.70 -9.71
C ASP A 44 8.57 1.90 -9.83
N ILE A 45 8.06 3.08 -10.20
CA ILE A 45 8.86 4.32 -10.25
C ILE A 45 8.53 5.31 -9.13
N LEU A 46 7.52 5.03 -8.31
CA LEU A 46 7.16 5.89 -7.18
C LEU A 46 8.23 5.85 -6.07
N PRO A 47 8.30 6.91 -5.24
CA PRO A 47 9.05 6.85 -4.00
C PRO A 47 8.46 5.81 -3.06
N GLY A 48 9.28 5.27 -2.18
CA GLY A 48 8.84 4.26 -1.24
C GLY A 48 9.93 3.81 -0.29
N PHE A 49 9.61 2.81 0.51
CA PHE A 49 10.53 2.14 1.42
C PHE A 49 10.49 0.63 1.21
N MET A 50 11.63 0.00 1.42
CA MET A 50 11.79 -1.44 1.37
C MET A 50 12.21 -1.97 2.74
N ALA A 51 11.57 -3.03 3.19
CA ALA A 51 11.99 -3.80 4.35
C ALA A 51 12.87 -4.96 3.91
N THR A 52 13.99 -5.18 4.59
CA THR A 52 14.88 -6.31 4.33
C THR A 52 15.21 -7.06 5.61
N MET A 53 15.25 -8.39 5.54
CA MET A 53 15.78 -9.29 6.56
C MET A 53 16.91 -10.10 5.94
N ASP A 54 18.07 -10.13 6.59
CA ASP A 54 19.24 -10.85 6.07
C ASP A 54 19.55 -10.52 4.60
N LYS A 55 19.41 -9.24 4.24
CA LYS A 55 19.56 -8.70 2.87
C LYS A 55 18.50 -9.18 1.86
N VAL A 56 17.49 -9.91 2.31
CA VAL A 56 16.37 -10.36 1.48
C VAL A 56 15.18 -9.39 1.64
N PRO A 57 14.59 -8.88 0.55
CA PRO A 57 13.40 -8.05 0.61
C PRO A 57 12.21 -8.82 1.20
N THR A 58 11.62 -8.25 2.24
CA THR A 58 10.49 -8.84 2.96
C THR A 58 9.25 -7.96 2.98
N GLY A 59 9.37 -6.71 2.53
CA GLY A 59 8.25 -5.80 2.44
C GLY A 59 8.57 -4.59 1.57
N LEU A 60 7.51 -3.96 1.07
CA LEU A 60 7.56 -2.80 0.20
C LEU A 60 6.37 -1.89 0.48
N VAL A 61 6.59 -0.59 0.47
CA VAL A 61 5.56 0.43 0.40
C VAL A 61 5.93 1.46 -0.65
N THR A 62 4.98 1.84 -1.49
CA THR A 62 5.13 2.99 -2.39
C THR A 62 4.06 4.03 -2.08
N PHE A 63 4.37 5.29 -2.31
CA PHE A 63 3.48 6.39 -2.00
C PHE A 63 3.61 7.54 -3.01
N ASN A 64 2.60 8.41 -3.02
CA ASN A 64 2.59 9.64 -3.78
C ASN A 64 2.27 10.83 -2.86
N ILE A 65 3.03 11.92 -2.97
CA ILE A 65 2.75 13.16 -2.26
C ILE A 65 2.26 14.19 -3.26
N GLU A 66 1.07 14.72 -3.02
CA GLU A 66 0.45 15.70 -3.88
C GLU A 66 -0.48 16.60 -3.05
N ALA A 67 -0.44 17.91 -3.30
CA ALA A 67 -1.33 18.90 -2.68
C ALA A 67 -1.41 18.80 -1.14
N GLY A 68 -0.29 18.58 -0.45
CA GLY A 68 -0.22 18.50 1.01
C GLY A 68 -0.79 17.20 1.60
N SER A 69 -1.02 16.18 0.78
CA SER A 69 -1.46 14.85 1.18
C SER A 69 -0.48 13.78 0.73
N CYS A 70 -0.33 12.73 1.51
CA CYS A 70 0.44 11.54 1.15
C CYS A 70 -0.51 10.35 0.97
N GLU A 71 -0.50 9.75 -0.20
CA GLU A 71 -1.26 8.54 -0.50
C GLU A 71 -0.35 7.31 -0.51
N ILE A 72 -0.68 6.29 0.28
CA ILE A 72 -0.05 4.97 0.15
C ILE A 72 -0.66 4.29 -1.07
N ILE A 73 0.17 3.98 -2.07
CA ILE A 73 -0.28 3.36 -3.32
C ILE A 73 -0.20 1.84 -3.23
N THR A 74 0.90 1.30 -2.70
CA THR A 74 1.06 -0.14 -2.47
C THR A 74 1.65 -0.40 -1.10
N LEU A 75 1.24 -1.50 -0.49
CA LEU A 75 1.87 -2.05 0.72
C LEU A 75 1.90 -3.57 0.60
N ASN A 76 3.10 -4.12 0.65
CA ASN A 76 3.35 -5.56 0.57
C ASN A 76 4.16 -6.01 1.80
N SER A 77 3.80 -7.13 2.37
CA SER A 77 4.63 -7.82 3.35
C SER A 77 4.64 -9.31 3.04
N ARG A 78 5.83 -9.88 2.90
CA ARG A 78 6.03 -11.31 2.67
C ARG A 78 6.02 -12.13 3.97
N ARG A 79 6.08 -11.45 5.11
CA ARG A 79 6.03 -12.06 6.45
C ARG A 79 5.04 -11.32 7.33
N GLU A 80 3.94 -11.94 7.61
CA GLU A 80 2.92 -11.41 8.49
C GLU A 80 3.29 -11.60 9.96
N GLY A 81 2.73 -10.77 10.83
CA GLY A 81 2.82 -10.92 12.28
C GLY A 81 4.12 -10.45 12.93
N ILE A 82 5.13 -10.01 12.17
CA ILE A 82 6.42 -9.56 12.71
C ILE A 82 6.61 -8.03 12.67
N GLY A 83 5.59 -7.28 12.25
CA GLY A 83 5.58 -5.82 12.34
C GLY A 83 6.10 -5.07 11.11
N ILE A 84 6.47 -5.74 10.02
CA ILE A 84 7.01 -5.11 8.79
C ILE A 84 6.02 -4.10 8.22
N GLY A 85 4.75 -4.46 8.05
CA GLY A 85 3.74 -3.54 7.50
C GLY A 85 3.55 -2.29 8.35
N ALA A 86 3.55 -2.44 9.68
CA ALA A 86 3.46 -1.30 10.60
C ALA A 86 4.68 -0.37 10.49
N ALA A 87 5.89 -0.94 10.40
CA ALA A 87 7.12 -0.17 10.28
C ALA A 87 7.20 0.57 8.93
N LEU A 88 6.72 -0.04 7.85
CA LEU A 88 6.64 0.60 6.53
C LEU A 88 5.66 1.77 6.54
N ILE A 89 4.48 1.63 7.15
CA ILE A 89 3.51 2.73 7.31
C ILE A 89 4.13 3.86 8.11
N GLU A 90 4.82 3.55 9.22
CA GLU A 90 5.46 4.57 10.06
C GLU A 90 6.54 5.34 9.29
N ALA A 91 7.35 4.65 8.47
CA ALA A 91 8.33 5.31 7.61
C ALA A 91 7.68 6.30 6.64
N VAL A 92 6.55 5.93 6.03
CA VAL A 92 5.77 6.83 5.14
C VAL A 92 5.17 7.98 5.94
N ARG A 93 4.62 7.72 7.13
CA ARG A 93 4.04 8.76 8.01
C ARG A 93 5.08 9.83 8.37
N LEU A 94 6.27 9.43 8.77
CA LEU A 94 7.38 10.34 9.09
C LEU A 94 7.81 11.14 7.84
N LYS A 95 7.87 10.49 6.69
CA LYS A 95 8.18 11.15 5.41
C LYS A 95 7.12 12.16 5.01
N ALA A 96 5.86 11.84 5.21
CA ALA A 96 4.73 12.74 4.95
C ALA A 96 4.77 13.98 5.85
N LEU A 97 5.04 13.80 7.15
CA LEU A 97 5.22 14.91 8.09
C LEU A 97 6.40 15.82 7.71
N ASP A 98 7.55 15.23 7.37
CA ASP A 98 8.74 15.96 6.91
C ASP A 98 8.46 16.76 5.63
N ALA A 99 7.60 16.25 4.75
CA ALA A 99 7.16 16.94 3.55
C ALA A 99 6.03 17.97 3.78
N GLY A 100 5.61 18.18 5.02
CA GLY A 100 4.55 19.15 5.36
C GLY A 100 3.14 18.68 5.00
N CYS A 101 2.92 17.38 4.82
CA CYS A 101 1.59 16.83 4.62
C CYS A 101 0.76 16.91 5.90
N ASN A 102 -0.54 17.16 5.74
CA ASN A 102 -1.50 17.16 6.84
C ASN A 102 -2.35 15.88 6.89
N ARG A 103 -2.18 14.99 5.91
CA ARG A 103 -2.99 13.78 5.73
C ARG A 103 -2.17 12.64 5.15
N LEU A 104 -2.29 11.46 5.75
CA LEU A 104 -1.85 10.18 5.18
C LEU A 104 -3.09 9.34 4.87
N TRP A 105 -3.23 8.84 3.66
CA TRP A 105 -4.43 8.14 3.24
C TRP A 105 -4.15 7.02 2.24
N LEU A 106 -5.15 6.20 2.00
CA LEU A 106 -5.12 5.12 1.02
C LEU A 106 -6.53 4.76 0.57
N THR A 107 -6.62 3.98 -0.50
CA THR A 107 -7.83 3.24 -0.84
C THR A 107 -7.59 1.74 -0.80
N THR A 108 -8.61 1.00 -0.47
CA THR A 108 -8.67 -0.45 -0.64
C THR A 108 -10.03 -0.84 -1.22
N SER A 109 -10.14 -2.04 -1.78
CA SER A 109 -11.39 -2.52 -2.34
C SER A 109 -12.29 -3.18 -1.28
N ASN A 110 -13.58 -3.20 -1.53
CA ASN A 110 -14.60 -3.74 -0.61
C ASN A 110 -14.41 -5.21 -0.24
N ASP A 111 -13.78 -6.00 -1.10
CA ASP A 111 -13.49 -7.41 -0.86
C ASP A 111 -12.29 -7.64 0.06
N ASN A 112 -11.38 -6.66 0.18
CA ASN A 112 -10.17 -6.78 0.98
C ASN A 112 -10.42 -6.46 2.46
N THR A 113 -11.22 -7.27 3.13
CA THR A 113 -11.57 -7.12 4.55
C THR A 113 -10.36 -7.26 5.47
N HIS A 114 -9.34 -8.01 5.04
CA HIS A 114 -8.07 -8.12 5.75
C HIS A 114 -7.34 -6.77 5.81
N ALA A 115 -7.25 -6.06 4.70
CA ALA A 115 -6.66 -4.71 4.67
C ALA A 115 -7.47 -3.72 5.50
N LEU A 116 -8.81 -3.75 5.43
CA LEU A 116 -9.67 -2.90 6.25
C LEU A 116 -9.40 -3.08 7.74
N ARG A 117 -9.32 -4.34 8.19
CA ARG A 117 -8.97 -4.64 9.59
C ARG A 117 -7.55 -4.18 9.92
N PHE A 118 -6.58 -4.41 9.02
CA PHE A 118 -5.17 -4.07 9.23
C PHE A 118 -4.99 -2.57 9.45
N TYR A 119 -5.59 -1.72 8.61
CA TYR A 119 -5.44 -0.27 8.69
C TYR A 119 -6.22 0.33 9.86
N GLN A 120 -7.46 -0.09 10.12
CA GLN A 120 -8.25 0.41 11.25
C GLN A 120 -7.59 0.11 12.62
N ARG A 121 -6.89 -1.02 12.75
CA ARG A 121 -6.10 -1.33 13.96
C ARG A 121 -4.83 -0.47 14.10
N ARG A 122 -4.55 0.40 13.14
CA ARG A 122 -3.43 1.36 13.11
C ARG A 122 -3.92 2.79 12.99
N ASP A 123 -5.08 3.04 13.59
CA ASP A 123 -5.70 4.35 13.72
C ASP A 123 -6.13 5.02 12.40
N PHE A 124 -6.12 4.30 11.29
CA PHE A 124 -6.78 4.76 10.09
C PHE A 124 -8.30 4.70 10.27
N VAL A 125 -8.98 5.78 9.93
CA VAL A 125 -10.43 5.86 9.95
C VAL A 125 -10.99 5.82 8.53
N ILE A 126 -12.15 5.19 8.35
CA ILE A 126 -12.86 5.20 7.06
C ILE A 126 -13.36 6.62 6.83
N ARG A 127 -12.91 7.22 5.74
CA ARG A 127 -13.26 8.59 5.33
C ARG A 127 -14.42 8.61 4.37
N ALA A 128 -14.42 7.66 3.41
CA ALA A 128 -15.46 7.59 2.38
C ALA A 128 -15.56 6.18 1.79
N ILE A 129 -16.73 5.86 1.26
CA ILE A 129 -16.97 4.69 0.43
C ILE A 129 -17.38 5.21 -0.95
N HIS A 130 -16.57 4.88 -1.95
CA HIS A 130 -16.80 5.30 -3.33
C HIS A 130 -17.47 4.15 -4.09
N THR A 131 -18.79 4.15 -4.07
CA THR A 131 -19.63 3.10 -4.64
C THR A 131 -19.41 2.99 -6.14
N ASN A 132 -19.21 1.75 -6.61
CA ASN A 132 -18.95 1.41 -8.02
C ASN A 132 -17.64 2.00 -8.61
N ALA A 133 -16.75 2.56 -7.80
CA ALA A 133 -15.51 3.18 -8.28
C ALA A 133 -14.62 2.21 -9.06
N VAL A 134 -14.60 0.91 -8.71
CA VAL A 134 -13.78 -0.08 -9.41
C VAL A 134 -14.29 -0.34 -10.84
N ILE A 135 -15.58 -0.12 -11.12
CA ILE A 135 -16.11 -0.20 -12.49
C ILE A 135 -15.42 0.84 -13.38
N GLU A 136 -15.26 2.06 -12.89
CA GLU A 136 -14.52 3.12 -13.58
C GLU A 136 -13.03 2.80 -13.66
N SER A 137 -12.45 2.24 -12.61
CA SER A 137 -11.04 1.83 -12.59
C SER A 137 -10.71 0.79 -13.65
N ARG A 138 -11.65 -0.11 -13.99
CA ARG A 138 -11.49 -1.10 -15.07
C ARG A 138 -11.39 -0.47 -16.45
N LYS A 139 -11.86 0.75 -16.66
CA LYS A 139 -11.64 1.48 -17.92
C LYS A 139 -10.18 1.84 -18.11
N LEU A 140 -9.45 2.09 -17.01
CA LEU A 140 -8.01 2.39 -17.01
C LEU A 140 -7.16 1.12 -16.92
N LYS A 141 -7.67 0.10 -16.24
CA LYS A 141 -6.99 -1.18 -16.01
C LYS A 141 -7.99 -2.33 -16.16
N PRO A 142 -8.26 -2.79 -17.41
CA PRO A 142 -9.27 -3.81 -17.68
C PRO A 142 -9.00 -5.16 -17.01
N GLU A 143 -7.75 -5.46 -16.66
CA GLU A 143 -7.33 -6.70 -15.99
C GLU A 143 -7.73 -6.81 -14.51
N ILE A 144 -8.34 -5.78 -13.90
CA ILE A 144 -8.85 -5.88 -12.53
C ILE A 144 -9.92 -6.98 -12.47
N PRO A 145 -9.75 -8.01 -11.63
CA PRO A 145 -10.68 -9.13 -11.56
C PRO A 145 -12.11 -8.70 -11.18
N ILE A 146 -13.09 -9.45 -11.61
CA ILE A 146 -14.49 -9.24 -11.22
C ILE A 146 -14.72 -9.72 -9.78
N LEU A 147 -14.15 -10.87 -9.42
CA LEU A 147 -14.20 -11.44 -8.07
C LEU A 147 -12.83 -11.32 -7.42
N GLY A 148 -12.81 -10.92 -6.16
CA GLY A 148 -11.63 -10.82 -5.33
C GLY A 148 -11.59 -11.87 -4.21
N TYR A 149 -11.12 -11.46 -3.04
CA TYR A 149 -11.06 -12.33 -1.86
C TYR A 149 -12.42 -12.91 -1.51
N ASP A 150 -12.43 -14.18 -1.10
CA ASP A 150 -13.64 -14.91 -0.71
C ASP A 150 -14.77 -14.88 -1.77
N SER A 151 -14.41 -14.76 -3.05
CA SER A 151 -15.35 -14.61 -4.17
C SER A 151 -16.28 -13.41 -4.05
N ILE A 152 -15.89 -12.39 -3.30
CA ILE A 152 -16.63 -11.13 -3.18
C ILE A 152 -16.42 -10.30 -4.46
N PRO A 153 -17.48 -9.79 -5.11
CA PRO A 153 -17.32 -8.91 -6.25
C PRO A 153 -16.54 -7.63 -5.90
N ILE A 154 -15.50 -7.33 -6.68
CA ILE A 154 -14.71 -6.11 -6.53
C ILE A 154 -15.46 -4.97 -7.23
N ARG A 155 -16.05 -4.06 -6.43
CA ARG A 155 -16.95 -3.01 -6.91
C ARG A 155 -16.61 -1.63 -6.40
N ASP A 156 -16.32 -1.51 -5.10
CA ASP A 156 -16.22 -0.24 -4.40
C ASP A 156 -14.79 0.03 -3.93
N GLU A 157 -14.40 1.29 -3.89
CA GLU A 157 -13.20 1.74 -3.18
C GLU A 157 -13.58 2.28 -1.82
N ILE A 158 -12.83 1.88 -0.79
CA ILE A 158 -12.96 2.37 0.58
C ILE A 158 -11.72 3.20 0.88
N GLU A 159 -11.93 4.46 1.21
CA GLU A 159 -10.88 5.42 1.53
C GLU A 159 -10.69 5.50 3.04
N LEU A 160 -9.45 5.32 3.49
CA LEU A 160 -9.07 5.44 4.89
C LEU A 160 -7.99 6.50 5.05
N GLU A 161 -7.97 7.19 6.20
CA GLU A 161 -7.00 8.25 6.47
C GLU A 161 -6.56 8.33 7.92
N ILE A 162 -5.40 8.95 8.12
CA ILE A 162 -4.93 9.54 9.38
C ILE A 162 -4.67 11.01 9.11
N ILE A 163 -5.16 11.89 9.98
CA ILE A 163 -4.76 13.31 10.00
C ILE A 163 -3.42 13.40 10.73
N LEU A 164 -2.46 14.08 10.11
CA LEU A 164 -1.09 14.21 10.58
C LEU A 164 -0.88 15.44 11.44
#